data_a2797a0bb9498feb739bd2dfa015a5cc
#
_entry.id   a2797a0bb9498feb739bd2dfa015a5cc
#
_cell.length_a   1.000
_cell.length_b   1.000
_cell.length_c   1.000
_cell.angle_alpha   90.00
_cell.angle_beta   90.00
_cell.angle_gamma   90.00
#
_symmetry.space_group_name_H-M   'P 1'
#
loop_
_entity.id
_entity.type
_entity.pdbx_description
1 polymer ?
#
loop_
_entity_poly.entity_id
_entity_poly.type
_entity_poly.pdbx_seq_one_letter_code
_entity_poly.pdbx_strand_id
1 'polypeptide(L)'
;NISGANDIADNASDTVNGLIEIKDKESAGMYGIVDNSVTEVNSTLTLLNKKTINIDSKSSVGMMLINNSAAITKEKVKAENTGVINLNGTATTDTKNIGILAKINSTAINKDNGIINVNTKESIGMLAKEGSYIENSTNIPANPPIAGQEYGINLKEESGIGMYAEGVYGTAQYSTAVNKAKISIGATADKSIGMYAKDSGEVKNEKDIEILAKSGVGIFVSDTGKGENKNPNGKIDLLNEKSVGIFAKNNGNTYTAKNSGTINLGTADGKIAHTSLIGMFAQAETGKTATVQNTADGIINVNTKKSVGMYGQNTAANVTDVDLQNLGTININNQGSAGIYAPKTNISKVGTIKMKNTTDSDGSSAVYVSE
;
A
#
# COMPACT_ATOMS: atom_id res chain seq x y z
N ASN A 1 -0.70 -27.39 -13.89
CA ASN A 1 -1.85 -27.69 -13.03
C ASN A 1 -1.40 -28.66 -11.95
N ILE A 2 -1.42 -28.22 -10.72
CA ILE A 2 -1.18 -29.07 -9.55
C ILE A 2 -2.56 -29.29 -8.92
N SER A 3 -3.02 -30.52 -8.97
CA SER A 3 -4.30 -30.95 -8.41
C SER A 3 -4.07 -32.20 -7.58
N GLY A 4 -3.82 -32.03 -6.30
CA GLY A 4 -3.60 -33.16 -5.40
C GLY A 4 -3.47 -32.76 -3.94
N ALA A 5 -3.47 -33.73 -3.05
CA ALA A 5 -3.18 -33.52 -1.64
C ALA A 5 -1.66 -33.29 -1.45
N ASN A 6 -1.26 -32.16 -0.84
CA ASN A 6 0.12 -31.83 -0.49
C ASN A 6 1.07 -31.54 -1.66
N ASP A 7 0.61 -30.82 -2.67
CA ASP A 7 1.44 -30.46 -3.82
C ASP A 7 2.31 -29.22 -3.54
N ILE A 8 3.59 -29.30 -3.88
CA ILE A 8 4.55 -28.18 -3.83
C ILE A 8 5.12 -27.97 -5.22
N ALA A 9 4.95 -26.76 -5.77
CA ALA A 9 5.70 -26.31 -6.94
C ALA A 9 6.82 -25.38 -6.48
N ASP A 10 8.06 -25.79 -6.67
CA ASP A 10 9.24 -25.08 -6.20
C ASP A 10 10.09 -24.62 -7.40
N ASN A 11 10.41 -23.33 -7.45
CA ASN A 11 11.42 -22.76 -8.33
C ASN A 11 12.77 -22.76 -7.60
N ALA A 12 13.22 -23.93 -7.19
CA ALA A 12 14.52 -24.18 -6.57
C ALA A 12 15.32 -25.14 -7.44
N SER A 13 16.06 -24.63 -8.39
CA SER A 13 17.09 -25.46 -9.04
C SER A 13 18.33 -25.47 -8.15
N ASP A 14 18.77 -26.65 -7.71
CA ASP A 14 20.04 -26.83 -6.98
C ASP A 14 21.26 -26.57 -7.89
N THR A 15 21.05 -26.44 -9.18
CA THR A 15 22.07 -26.15 -10.15
C THR A 15 21.78 -24.84 -10.90
N VAL A 16 22.55 -23.80 -10.57
CA VAL A 16 22.80 -22.60 -11.37
C VAL A 16 21.62 -22.06 -12.19
N ASN A 17 20.86 -21.10 -11.63
CA ASN A 17 19.84 -20.28 -12.28
C ASN A 17 18.42 -20.90 -12.41
N GLY A 18 17.70 -21.01 -11.31
CA GLY A 18 16.24 -21.15 -11.37
C GLY A 18 15.59 -19.86 -11.89
N LEU A 19 15.58 -19.67 -13.22
CA LEU A 19 15.01 -18.51 -13.89
C LEU A 19 13.72 -18.90 -14.60
N ILE A 20 12.65 -18.15 -14.30
CA ILE A 20 11.41 -18.19 -15.08
C ILE A 20 11.29 -16.87 -15.84
N GLU A 21 11.25 -16.95 -17.17
CA GLU A 21 11.01 -15.80 -18.05
C GLU A 21 9.62 -15.89 -18.68
N ILE A 22 8.82 -14.82 -18.50
CA ILE A 22 7.49 -14.68 -19.09
C ILE A 22 7.59 -13.65 -20.19
N LYS A 23 7.53 -14.11 -21.45
CA LYS A 23 7.65 -13.26 -22.65
C LYS A 23 6.33 -13.06 -23.38
N ASP A 24 5.37 -13.96 -23.17
CA ASP A 24 4.05 -13.88 -23.77
C ASP A 24 3.05 -13.15 -22.85
N LYS A 25 2.20 -12.34 -23.43
CA LYS A 25 1.12 -11.63 -22.72
C LYS A 25 0.13 -12.59 -22.07
N GLU A 26 -0.52 -12.13 -21.01
CA GLU A 26 -1.58 -12.85 -20.31
C GLU A 26 -1.14 -14.23 -19.79
N SER A 27 0.11 -14.35 -19.38
CA SER A 27 0.74 -15.58 -18.92
C SER A 27 1.05 -15.56 -17.43
N ALA A 28 1.26 -16.73 -16.83
CA ALA A 28 1.69 -16.87 -15.45
C ALA A 28 2.98 -17.70 -15.35
N GLY A 29 3.95 -17.23 -14.54
CA GLY A 29 5.20 -17.93 -14.31
C GLY A 29 5.01 -19.17 -13.45
N MET A 30 4.35 -19.00 -12.30
CA MET A 30 3.93 -20.11 -11.44
C MET A 30 2.40 -20.01 -11.25
N TYR A 31 1.70 -21.11 -11.48
CA TYR A 31 0.25 -21.16 -11.36
C TYR A 31 -0.18 -22.34 -10.50
N GLY A 32 -1.00 -22.06 -9.51
CA GLY A 32 -1.61 -23.05 -8.63
C GLY A 32 -3.11 -22.83 -8.51
N ILE A 33 -3.89 -23.87 -8.62
CA ILE A 33 -5.33 -23.87 -8.40
C ILE A 33 -5.74 -25.06 -7.56
N VAL A 34 -6.55 -24.80 -6.55
CA VAL A 34 -7.29 -25.85 -5.84
C VAL A 34 -8.68 -25.87 -6.43
N ASP A 35 -9.06 -27.03 -6.99
CA ASP A 35 -10.36 -27.23 -7.61
C ASP A 35 -11.47 -27.33 -6.55
N ASN A 36 -12.71 -26.98 -6.92
CA ASN A 36 -13.87 -27.07 -6.05
C ASN A 36 -14.25 -28.52 -5.69
N SER A 37 -13.77 -29.51 -6.43
CA SER A 37 -13.95 -30.93 -6.14
C SER A 37 -13.08 -31.45 -4.98
N VAL A 38 -12.07 -30.67 -4.55
CA VAL A 38 -11.19 -31.05 -3.43
C VAL A 38 -11.92 -30.81 -2.12
N THR A 39 -12.30 -31.88 -1.44
CA THR A 39 -13.06 -31.88 -0.19
C THR A 39 -12.22 -32.25 1.03
N GLU A 40 -10.98 -32.72 0.83
CA GLU A 40 -10.09 -33.12 1.91
C GLU A 40 -9.50 -31.90 2.63
N VAL A 41 -9.99 -31.62 3.81
CA VAL A 41 -9.60 -30.45 4.63
C VAL A 41 -8.10 -30.36 4.97
N ASN A 42 -7.35 -31.44 4.80
CA ASN A 42 -5.91 -31.48 5.08
C ASN A 42 -5.04 -31.25 3.83
N SER A 43 -5.61 -31.14 2.65
CA SER A 43 -4.87 -30.86 1.42
C SER A 43 -4.18 -29.49 1.51
N THR A 44 -2.96 -29.42 1.01
CA THR A 44 -2.18 -28.18 0.92
C THR A 44 -1.67 -27.96 -0.50
N LEU A 45 -1.61 -26.69 -0.90
CA LEU A 45 -0.96 -26.29 -2.14
C LEU A 45 0.03 -25.17 -1.83
N THR A 46 1.29 -25.32 -2.22
CA THR A 46 2.31 -24.30 -2.05
C THR A 46 3.02 -24.02 -3.36
N LEU A 47 3.05 -22.75 -3.77
CA LEU A 47 3.95 -22.23 -4.78
C LEU A 47 5.13 -21.56 -4.07
N LEU A 48 6.37 -21.93 -4.38
CA LEU A 48 7.55 -21.42 -3.72
C LEU A 48 8.56 -20.88 -4.73
N ASN A 49 8.74 -19.57 -4.79
CA ASN A 49 9.81 -18.93 -5.57
C ASN A 49 11.01 -18.65 -4.68
N LYS A 50 12.14 -19.31 -4.95
CA LYS A 50 13.44 -19.11 -4.28
C LYS A 50 14.46 -18.40 -5.17
N LYS A 51 14.17 -18.21 -6.46
CA LYS A 51 15.07 -17.66 -7.45
C LYS A 51 14.46 -16.47 -8.16
N THR A 52 14.58 -16.37 -9.47
CA THR A 52 14.13 -15.20 -10.23
C THR A 52 12.96 -15.54 -11.13
N ILE A 53 11.94 -14.66 -11.11
CA ILE A 53 10.87 -14.63 -12.10
C ILE A 53 10.96 -13.27 -12.79
N ASN A 54 11.16 -13.26 -14.11
CA ASN A 54 11.13 -12.06 -14.94
C ASN A 54 9.85 -12.04 -15.78
N ILE A 55 9.14 -10.93 -15.74
CA ILE A 55 7.95 -10.68 -16.56
C ILE A 55 8.31 -9.59 -17.56
N ASP A 56 8.60 -10.01 -18.79
CA ASP A 56 8.98 -9.15 -19.91
C ASP A 56 7.81 -9.04 -20.91
N SER A 57 6.59 -8.94 -20.40
CA SER A 57 5.35 -9.00 -21.18
C SER A 57 4.26 -8.13 -20.57
N LYS A 58 3.07 -8.17 -21.14
CA LYS A 58 1.90 -7.37 -20.73
C LYS A 58 0.84 -8.25 -20.07
N SER A 59 0.18 -7.70 -19.03
CA SER A 59 -0.97 -8.32 -18.35
C SER A 59 -0.67 -9.73 -17.82
N SER A 60 0.57 -9.96 -17.41
CA SER A 60 1.05 -11.26 -16.93
C SER A 60 1.27 -11.27 -15.42
N VAL A 61 1.36 -12.46 -14.85
CA VAL A 61 1.47 -12.68 -13.41
C VAL A 61 2.69 -13.53 -13.10
N GLY A 62 3.51 -13.09 -12.13
CA GLY A 62 4.67 -13.87 -11.69
C GLY A 62 4.25 -15.16 -10.98
N MET A 63 3.46 -15.04 -9.93
CA MET A 63 2.88 -16.16 -9.20
C MET A 63 1.37 -15.95 -9.08
N MET A 64 0.56 -16.92 -9.49
CA MET A 64 -0.89 -16.87 -9.43
C MET A 64 -1.45 -18.05 -8.64
N LEU A 65 -2.27 -17.77 -7.63
CA LEU A 65 -2.86 -18.75 -6.74
C LEU A 65 -4.36 -18.55 -6.62
N ILE A 66 -5.13 -19.63 -6.78
CA ILE A 66 -6.58 -19.64 -6.69
C ILE A 66 -7.06 -20.80 -5.83
N ASN A 67 -7.93 -20.55 -4.86
CA ASN A 67 -8.56 -21.60 -4.06
C ASN A 67 -10.07 -21.63 -4.29
N ASN A 68 -10.53 -22.47 -5.18
CA ASN A 68 -11.96 -22.65 -5.45
C ASN A 68 -12.64 -23.61 -4.44
N SER A 69 -11.88 -24.30 -3.59
CA SER A 69 -12.48 -25.21 -2.60
C SER A 69 -13.01 -24.45 -1.38
N ALA A 70 -14.26 -24.68 -1.03
CA ALA A 70 -14.85 -24.19 0.20
C ALA A 70 -14.38 -24.97 1.45
N ALA A 71 -13.82 -26.18 1.27
CA ALA A 71 -13.35 -27.05 2.35
C ALA A 71 -11.94 -26.69 2.83
N ILE A 72 -11.13 -26.02 2.00
CA ILE A 72 -9.73 -25.74 2.28
C ILE A 72 -9.56 -24.29 2.69
N THR A 73 -8.96 -24.07 3.86
CA THR A 73 -8.71 -22.70 4.37
C THR A 73 -7.55 -22.03 3.61
N LYS A 74 -7.55 -20.69 3.59
CA LYS A 74 -6.53 -19.89 2.90
C LYS A 74 -5.11 -20.12 3.41
N GLU A 75 -4.93 -20.56 4.65
CA GLU A 75 -3.64 -20.86 5.25
C GLU A 75 -2.99 -22.11 4.66
N LYS A 76 -3.76 -22.96 3.98
CA LYS A 76 -3.28 -24.19 3.33
C LYS A 76 -2.99 -24.02 1.85
N VAL A 77 -3.44 -22.91 1.26
CA VAL A 77 -3.24 -22.58 -0.16
C VAL A 77 -2.35 -21.34 -0.23
N LYS A 78 -1.03 -21.55 -0.46
CA LYS A 78 -0.01 -20.50 -0.29
C LYS A 78 0.85 -20.28 -1.52
N ALA A 79 1.23 -19.02 -1.73
CA ALA A 79 2.35 -18.62 -2.58
C ALA A 79 3.40 -17.90 -1.73
N GLU A 80 4.64 -18.33 -1.77
CA GLU A 80 5.74 -17.76 -0.99
C GLU A 80 6.87 -17.32 -1.91
N ASN A 81 7.26 -16.05 -1.81
CA ASN A 81 8.42 -15.51 -2.52
C ASN A 81 9.56 -15.21 -1.56
N THR A 82 10.66 -15.92 -1.69
CA THR A 82 11.94 -15.67 -1.00
C THR A 82 13.04 -15.26 -1.99
N GLY A 83 12.73 -15.26 -3.28
CA GLY A 83 13.59 -14.84 -4.39
C GLY A 83 13.22 -13.47 -4.93
N VAL A 84 13.42 -13.28 -6.22
CA VAL A 84 13.18 -12.02 -6.91
C VAL A 84 12.06 -12.16 -7.93
N ILE A 85 11.12 -11.22 -7.95
CA ILE A 85 10.13 -11.08 -9.02
C ILE A 85 10.34 -9.71 -9.65
N ASN A 86 10.67 -9.69 -10.94
CA ASN A 86 10.85 -8.46 -11.70
C ASN A 86 9.71 -8.31 -12.71
N LEU A 87 8.97 -7.22 -12.62
CA LEU A 87 8.03 -6.82 -13.64
C LEU A 87 8.77 -5.87 -14.59
N ASN A 88 9.45 -6.44 -15.59
CA ASN A 88 10.26 -5.71 -16.54
C ASN A 88 9.49 -5.57 -17.84
N GLY A 89 9.01 -4.41 -18.17
CA GLY A 89 8.48 -4.15 -19.50
C GLY A 89 9.60 -3.65 -20.41
N THR A 90 9.73 -4.20 -21.58
CA THR A 90 10.67 -3.71 -22.60
C THR A 90 10.05 -2.68 -23.53
N ALA A 91 8.72 -2.54 -23.50
CA ALA A 91 7.96 -1.59 -24.31
C ALA A 91 7.06 -0.71 -23.42
N THR A 92 6.77 0.50 -23.89
CA THR A 92 5.81 1.42 -23.23
C THR A 92 4.40 0.83 -23.09
N THR A 93 4.12 -0.28 -23.77
CA THR A 93 2.85 -1.04 -23.77
C THR A 93 2.84 -2.20 -22.81
N ASP A 94 3.96 -2.58 -22.19
CA ASP A 94 4.07 -3.71 -21.26
C ASP A 94 3.64 -3.30 -19.86
N THR A 95 2.36 -3.07 -19.69
CA THR A 95 1.71 -2.58 -18.48
C THR A 95 0.80 -3.62 -17.85
N LYS A 96 0.29 -3.34 -16.66
CA LYS A 96 -0.72 -4.16 -15.94
C LYS A 96 -0.24 -5.55 -15.54
N ASN A 97 1.06 -5.67 -15.25
CA ASN A 97 1.62 -6.89 -14.70
C ASN A 97 1.38 -6.99 -13.19
N ILE A 98 1.34 -8.21 -12.68
CA ILE A 98 1.17 -8.50 -11.26
C ILE A 98 2.31 -9.40 -10.80
N GLY A 99 3.01 -9.01 -9.73
CA GLY A 99 4.06 -9.86 -9.16
C GLY A 99 3.46 -11.14 -8.56
N ILE A 100 2.55 -10.98 -7.57
CA ILE A 100 1.87 -12.11 -6.94
C ILE A 100 0.37 -11.82 -6.86
N LEU A 101 -0.44 -12.74 -7.36
CA LEU A 101 -1.91 -12.72 -7.25
C LEU A 101 -2.41 -13.85 -6.36
N ALA A 102 -3.03 -13.49 -5.25
CA ALA A 102 -3.83 -14.40 -4.42
C ALA A 102 -5.32 -14.13 -4.66
N LYS A 103 -6.06 -15.14 -5.10
CA LYS A 103 -7.49 -15.00 -5.44
C LYS A 103 -8.31 -16.12 -4.82
N ILE A 104 -9.53 -15.78 -4.39
CA ILE A 104 -10.50 -16.71 -3.80
C ILE A 104 -9.90 -17.46 -2.61
N ASN A 105 -9.93 -16.83 -1.44
CA ASN A 105 -9.55 -17.46 -0.17
C ASN A 105 -8.18 -18.17 -0.19
N SER A 106 -7.15 -17.48 -0.67
CA SER A 106 -5.76 -17.95 -0.72
C SER A 106 -4.81 -16.98 -0.02
N THR A 107 -3.58 -17.40 0.22
CA THR A 107 -2.55 -16.60 0.93
C THR A 107 -1.31 -16.43 0.06
N ALA A 108 -0.76 -15.20 0.00
CA ALA A 108 0.56 -14.99 -0.60
C ALA A 108 1.48 -14.16 0.31
N ILE A 109 2.73 -14.55 0.41
CA ILE A 109 3.71 -13.94 1.30
C ILE A 109 5.01 -13.65 0.54
N ASN A 110 5.41 -12.39 0.53
CA ASN A 110 6.77 -11.99 0.16
C ASN A 110 7.58 -11.93 1.45
N LYS A 111 8.46 -12.92 1.68
CA LYS A 111 9.13 -13.12 2.98
C LYS A 111 10.65 -13.27 2.85
N ASP A 112 11.34 -13.23 3.98
CA ASP A 112 12.79 -13.40 4.10
C ASP A 112 13.54 -12.41 3.19
N ASN A 113 14.24 -12.89 2.17
CA ASN A 113 14.98 -12.07 1.20
C ASN A 113 14.14 -11.71 -0.05
N GLY A 114 12.83 -11.91 -0.01
CA GLY A 114 11.94 -11.70 -1.14
C GLY A 114 11.94 -10.26 -1.66
N ILE A 115 12.06 -10.09 -2.96
CA ILE A 115 12.07 -8.81 -3.64
C ILE A 115 11.02 -8.82 -4.74
N ILE A 116 10.24 -7.75 -4.83
CA ILE A 116 9.33 -7.51 -5.93
C ILE A 116 9.66 -6.14 -6.52
N ASN A 117 10.21 -6.12 -7.72
CA ASN A 117 10.52 -4.90 -8.47
C ASN A 117 9.41 -4.63 -9.49
N VAL A 118 8.71 -3.51 -9.32
CA VAL A 118 7.66 -3.03 -10.25
C VAL A 118 8.31 -2.00 -11.15
N ASN A 119 8.91 -2.47 -12.27
CA ASN A 119 9.61 -1.65 -13.24
C ASN A 119 8.74 -1.32 -14.46
N THR A 120 7.41 -1.51 -14.37
CA THR A 120 6.45 -1.22 -15.44
C THR A 120 5.30 -0.39 -14.92
N LYS A 121 4.76 0.47 -15.77
CA LYS A 121 3.63 1.34 -15.47
C LYS A 121 2.36 0.53 -15.17
N GLU A 122 1.46 1.11 -14.36
CA GLU A 122 0.14 0.54 -14.05
C GLU A 122 0.20 -0.91 -13.53
N SER A 123 1.31 -1.31 -12.93
CA SER A 123 1.54 -2.69 -12.47
C SER A 123 1.45 -2.79 -10.95
N ILE A 124 1.23 -4.02 -10.46
CA ILE A 124 0.95 -4.28 -9.04
C ILE A 124 1.98 -5.27 -8.49
N GLY A 125 2.61 -4.93 -7.37
CA GLY A 125 3.52 -5.85 -6.70
C GLY A 125 2.79 -7.08 -6.16
N MET A 126 1.80 -6.89 -5.28
CA MET A 126 0.98 -7.98 -4.73
C MET A 126 -0.50 -7.60 -4.74
N LEU A 127 -1.36 -8.54 -5.14
CA LEU A 127 -2.82 -8.36 -5.23
C LEU A 127 -3.57 -9.46 -4.49
N ALA A 128 -4.42 -9.07 -3.53
CA ALA A 128 -5.38 -9.94 -2.86
C ALA A 128 -6.80 -9.66 -3.35
N LYS A 129 -7.51 -10.68 -3.78
CA LYS A 129 -8.92 -10.59 -4.20
C LYS A 129 -9.78 -11.67 -3.54
N GLU A 130 -11.08 -11.36 -3.37
CA GLU A 130 -12.10 -12.35 -3.01
C GLU A 130 -11.75 -13.16 -1.74
N GLY A 131 -11.52 -12.47 -0.62
CA GLY A 131 -11.25 -13.10 0.69
C GLY A 131 -9.81 -13.51 0.93
N SER A 132 -8.89 -13.20 0.02
CA SER A 132 -7.49 -13.60 0.11
C SER A 132 -6.66 -12.69 1.04
N TYR A 133 -5.50 -13.20 1.42
CA TYR A 133 -4.52 -12.54 2.28
C TYR A 133 -3.17 -12.39 1.57
N ILE A 134 -2.58 -11.20 1.64
CA ILE A 134 -1.20 -10.97 1.19
C ILE A 134 -0.37 -10.29 2.29
N GLU A 135 0.89 -10.68 2.40
CA GLU A 135 1.83 -10.11 3.37
C GLU A 135 3.19 -9.82 2.72
N ASN A 136 3.72 -8.64 3.00
CA ASN A 136 5.12 -8.30 2.72
C ASN A 136 5.87 -8.28 4.06
N SER A 137 6.62 -9.36 4.36
CA SER A 137 7.30 -9.57 5.65
C SER A 137 8.80 -9.83 5.50
N THR A 138 9.38 -9.28 4.47
CA THR A 138 10.82 -9.39 4.19
C THR A 138 11.66 -8.89 5.37
N ASN A 139 12.55 -9.72 5.86
CA ASN A 139 13.57 -9.33 6.82
C ASN A 139 14.83 -8.92 6.07
N ILE A 140 15.35 -7.74 6.34
CA ILE A 140 16.67 -7.33 5.84
C ILE A 140 17.72 -8.10 6.65
N PRO A 141 18.50 -9.01 6.05
CA PRO A 141 19.53 -9.72 6.79
C PRO A 141 20.59 -8.73 7.33
N ALA A 142 21.16 -9.02 8.49
CA ALA A 142 22.21 -8.18 9.10
C ALA A 142 23.41 -7.98 8.17
N ASN A 143 23.70 -8.98 7.31
CA ASN A 143 24.66 -8.90 6.20
C ASN A 143 23.91 -9.23 4.91
N PRO A 144 23.35 -8.24 4.19
CA PRO A 144 22.63 -8.51 2.97
C PRO A 144 23.59 -9.13 1.93
N PRO A 145 23.20 -10.25 1.29
CA PRO A 145 24.08 -10.97 0.37
C PRO A 145 24.49 -10.13 -0.85
N ILE A 146 23.77 -9.04 -1.11
CA ILE A 146 24.08 -8.07 -2.17
C ILE A 146 24.01 -6.67 -1.55
N ALA A 147 25.13 -5.98 -1.45
CA ALA A 147 25.19 -4.61 -0.97
C ALA A 147 24.37 -3.68 -1.89
N GLY A 148 23.54 -2.84 -1.30
CA GLY A 148 22.68 -1.89 -2.02
C GLY A 148 21.40 -2.48 -2.62
N GLN A 149 21.07 -3.74 -2.34
CA GLN A 149 19.79 -4.33 -2.77
C GLN A 149 18.64 -3.88 -1.86
N GLU A 150 17.55 -3.43 -2.46
CA GLU A 150 16.33 -3.03 -1.75
C GLU A 150 15.41 -4.24 -1.59
N TYR A 151 15.30 -4.77 -0.37
CA TYR A 151 14.38 -5.85 -0.03
C TYR A 151 12.96 -5.32 0.14
N GLY A 152 11.96 -6.15 -0.15
CA GLY A 152 10.55 -5.82 -0.08
C GLY A 152 9.95 -5.48 -1.43
N ILE A 153 9.13 -4.42 -1.53
CA ILE A 153 8.43 -4.03 -2.76
C ILE A 153 8.96 -2.68 -3.23
N ASN A 154 9.44 -2.62 -4.46
CA ASN A 154 10.06 -1.44 -5.07
C ASN A 154 9.29 -0.99 -6.31
N LEU A 155 8.65 0.17 -6.26
CA LEU A 155 7.98 0.80 -7.40
C LEU A 155 8.97 1.74 -8.09
N LYS A 156 9.23 1.53 -9.38
CA LYS A 156 10.20 2.32 -10.15
C LYS A 156 9.60 3.05 -11.35
N GLU A 157 8.33 2.75 -11.68
CA GLU A 157 7.60 3.39 -12.78
C GLU A 157 6.27 3.96 -12.30
N GLU A 158 5.74 4.93 -13.05
CA GLU A 158 4.54 5.68 -12.70
C GLU A 158 3.28 4.81 -12.60
N SER A 159 2.35 5.24 -11.73
CA SER A 159 1.03 4.62 -11.54
C SER A 159 1.09 3.17 -11.07
N GLY A 160 2.21 2.73 -10.46
CA GLY A 160 2.34 1.42 -9.85
C GLY A 160 1.63 1.33 -8.49
N ILE A 161 1.29 0.11 -8.07
CA ILE A 161 0.73 -0.18 -6.75
C ILE A 161 1.60 -1.24 -6.07
N GLY A 162 2.05 -0.96 -4.83
CA GLY A 162 2.84 -1.94 -4.08
C GLY A 162 2.00 -3.12 -3.64
N MET A 163 0.96 -2.88 -2.85
CA MET A 163 0.02 -3.91 -2.39
C MET A 163 -1.42 -3.44 -2.58
N TYR A 164 -2.26 -4.32 -3.12
CA TYR A 164 -3.67 -4.02 -3.34
C TYR A 164 -4.57 -5.10 -2.73
N ALA A 165 -5.54 -4.69 -1.92
CA ALA A 165 -6.58 -5.54 -1.37
C ALA A 165 -7.94 -5.10 -1.90
N GLU A 166 -8.61 -5.99 -2.62
CA GLU A 166 -9.96 -5.79 -3.15
C GLU A 166 -10.88 -6.91 -2.66
N GLY A 167 -11.87 -6.57 -1.86
CA GLY A 167 -12.90 -7.51 -1.42
C GLY A 167 -14.00 -7.65 -2.46
N VAL A 168 -15.09 -8.27 -2.06
CA VAL A 168 -16.31 -8.33 -2.87
C VAL A 168 -17.30 -7.32 -2.32
N TYR A 169 -17.67 -6.34 -3.14
CA TYR A 169 -18.61 -5.29 -2.75
C TYR A 169 -19.92 -5.88 -2.18
N GLY A 170 -20.34 -5.37 -1.03
CA GLY A 170 -21.58 -5.80 -0.38
C GLY A 170 -21.53 -7.16 0.33
N THR A 171 -20.36 -7.79 0.44
CA THR A 171 -20.18 -9.06 1.18
C THR A 171 -19.22 -8.87 2.37
N ALA A 172 -19.24 -9.85 3.30
CA ALA A 172 -18.28 -9.93 4.39
C ALA A 172 -16.94 -10.62 4.00
N GLN A 173 -16.67 -10.80 2.71
CA GLN A 173 -15.42 -11.38 2.23
C GLN A 173 -14.35 -10.29 2.10
N TYR A 174 -13.63 -10.08 3.19
CA TYR A 174 -12.53 -9.11 3.26
C TYR A 174 -11.24 -9.71 2.70
N SER A 175 -10.68 -9.06 1.68
CA SER A 175 -9.28 -9.29 1.31
C SER A 175 -8.36 -8.42 2.16
N THR A 176 -7.22 -8.96 2.56
CA THR A 176 -6.32 -8.25 3.48
C THR A 176 -4.90 -8.19 2.92
N ALA A 177 -4.28 -7.02 3.02
CA ALA A 177 -2.86 -6.81 2.73
C ALA A 177 -2.15 -6.22 3.95
N VAL A 178 -1.06 -6.86 4.39
CA VAL A 178 -0.26 -6.41 5.54
C VAL A 178 1.18 -6.15 5.13
N ASN A 179 1.65 -4.92 5.32
CA ASN A 179 3.05 -4.58 5.11
C ASN A 179 3.81 -4.60 6.43
N LYS A 180 4.72 -5.56 6.60
CA LYS A 180 5.67 -5.70 7.73
C LYS A 180 7.11 -5.47 7.30
N ALA A 181 7.34 -5.00 6.08
CA ALA A 181 8.65 -4.70 5.53
C ALA A 181 8.66 -3.31 4.88
N LYS A 182 9.61 -3.04 3.99
CA LYS A 182 9.67 -1.77 3.26
C LYS A 182 8.85 -1.84 1.96
N ILE A 183 8.08 -0.77 1.69
CA ILE A 183 7.59 -0.43 0.36
C ILE A 183 8.27 0.87 -0.04
N SER A 184 9.01 0.86 -1.15
CA SER A 184 9.71 2.02 -1.70
C SER A 184 9.04 2.50 -2.98
N ILE A 185 8.62 3.77 -3.02
CA ILE A 185 8.12 4.45 -4.21
C ILE A 185 9.25 5.34 -4.72
N GLY A 186 9.98 4.87 -5.72
CA GLY A 186 11.17 5.52 -6.27
C GLY A 186 10.87 6.86 -6.96
N ALA A 187 11.90 7.66 -7.19
CA ALA A 187 11.76 9.03 -7.69
C ALA A 187 11.09 9.16 -9.07
N THR A 188 11.11 8.11 -9.88
CA THR A 188 10.47 8.03 -11.21
C THR A 188 9.06 7.47 -11.17
N ALA A 189 8.62 6.92 -10.03
CA ALA A 189 7.34 6.25 -9.85
C ALA A 189 6.21 7.24 -9.51
N ASP A 190 6.05 8.30 -10.28
CA ASP A 190 5.04 9.34 -10.06
C ASP A 190 3.62 8.76 -10.02
N LYS A 191 2.77 9.32 -9.17
CA LYS A 191 1.36 8.90 -8.97
C LYS A 191 1.20 7.45 -8.50
N SER A 192 2.26 6.81 -8.01
CA SER A 192 2.19 5.44 -7.49
C SER A 192 1.64 5.39 -6.07
N ILE A 193 1.13 4.22 -5.69
CA ILE A 193 0.46 3.97 -4.42
C ILE A 193 1.21 2.86 -3.68
N GLY A 194 1.56 3.09 -2.42
CA GLY A 194 2.17 2.06 -1.58
C GLY A 194 1.19 0.92 -1.29
N MET A 195 0.03 1.24 -0.71
CA MET A 195 -1.03 0.26 -0.41
C MET A 195 -2.40 0.82 -0.80
N TYR A 196 -3.23 -0.02 -1.41
CA TYR A 196 -4.59 0.35 -1.84
C TYR A 196 -5.64 -0.60 -1.29
N ALA A 197 -6.68 -0.06 -0.69
CA ALA A 197 -7.86 -0.80 -0.22
C ALA A 197 -9.12 -0.33 -0.94
N LYS A 198 -9.87 -1.28 -1.50
CA LYS A 198 -11.12 -1.02 -2.22
C LYS A 198 -12.16 -2.11 -1.93
N ASP A 199 -13.45 -1.77 -1.99
CA ASP A 199 -14.58 -2.72 -1.99
C ASP A 199 -14.44 -3.84 -0.94
N SER A 200 -14.46 -3.49 0.36
CA SER A 200 -14.19 -4.44 1.46
C SER A 200 -12.75 -4.99 1.52
N GLY A 201 -11.80 -4.34 0.82
CA GLY A 201 -10.38 -4.59 1.03
C GLY A 201 -9.87 -3.92 2.31
N GLU A 202 -8.90 -4.54 2.98
CA GLU A 202 -8.24 -3.99 4.16
C GLU A 202 -6.73 -3.94 3.94
N VAL A 203 -6.09 -2.81 4.21
CA VAL A 203 -4.64 -2.67 4.18
C VAL A 203 -4.11 -2.17 5.52
N LYS A 204 -3.01 -2.78 6.01
CA LYS A 204 -2.33 -2.42 7.25
C LYS A 204 -0.85 -2.21 7.00
N ASN A 205 -0.36 -1.01 7.25
CA ASN A 205 1.07 -0.73 7.24
C ASN A 205 1.63 -0.87 8.66
N GLU A 206 2.45 -1.87 8.90
CA GLU A 206 3.13 -2.15 10.17
C GLU A 206 4.64 -1.86 10.09
N LYS A 207 5.11 -1.23 8.98
CA LYS A 207 6.53 -0.90 8.78
C LYS A 207 6.66 0.37 7.91
N ASP A 208 7.65 0.45 7.04
CA ASP A 208 7.99 1.64 6.29
C ASP A 208 7.32 1.69 4.90
N ILE A 209 6.71 2.84 4.59
CA ILE A 209 6.40 3.26 3.21
C ILE A 209 7.18 4.53 2.95
N GLU A 210 8.12 4.50 2.01
CA GLU A 210 8.94 5.64 1.62
C GLU A 210 8.53 6.16 0.24
N ILE A 211 8.25 7.46 0.12
CA ILE A 211 7.75 8.08 -1.11
C ILE A 211 8.75 9.12 -1.60
N LEU A 212 9.55 8.75 -2.60
CA LEU A 212 10.49 9.62 -3.30
C LEU A 212 9.89 10.22 -4.59
N ALA A 213 8.73 9.72 -5.02
CA ALA A 213 8.02 10.15 -6.22
C ALA A 213 7.16 11.40 -5.98
N LYS A 214 6.87 12.15 -7.04
CA LYS A 214 5.87 13.21 -7.02
C LYS A 214 4.47 12.62 -7.03
N SER A 215 3.54 13.27 -6.32
CA SER A 215 2.14 12.87 -6.27
C SER A 215 1.93 11.40 -5.85
N GLY A 216 2.89 10.81 -5.13
CA GLY A 216 2.76 9.47 -4.59
C GLY A 216 1.80 9.43 -3.40
N VAL A 217 1.19 8.28 -3.16
CA VAL A 217 0.27 8.04 -2.03
C VAL A 217 0.76 6.86 -1.21
N GLY A 218 0.89 7.03 0.11
CA GLY A 218 1.28 5.94 1.00
C GLY A 218 0.20 4.88 1.11
N ILE A 219 -0.99 5.27 1.61
CA ILE A 219 -2.18 4.41 1.70
C ILE A 219 -3.34 5.10 1.00
N PHE A 220 -3.95 4.43 0.04
CA PHE A 220 -5.18 4.89 -0.60
C PHE A 220 -6.36 4.00 -0.17
N VAL A 221 -7.46 4.63 0.21
CA VAL A 221 -8.70 3.95 0.63
C VAL A 221 -9.85 4.51 -0.19
N SER A 222 -10.58 3.65 -0.89
CA SER A 222 -11.79 4.07 -1.60
C SER A 222 -12.97 3.16 -1.33
N ASP A 223 -14.14 3.67 -1.59
CA ASP A 223 -15.41 2.98 -1.43
C ASP A 223 -15.56 2.39 -0.01
N THR A 224 -15.80 1.11 0.17
CA THR A 224 -15.90 0.46 1.48
C THR A 224 -14.58 -0.12 2.01
N GLY A 225 -13.45 0.26 1.40
CA GLY A 225 -12.12 -0.18 1.82
C GLY A 225 -11.71 0.33 3.21
N LYS A 226 -10.71 -0.31 3.81
CA LYS A 226 -10.13 0.06 5.11
C LYS A 226 -8.60 0.16 5.01
N GLY A 227 -8.03 1.21 5.59
CA GLY A 227 -6.57 1.41 5.60
C GLY A 227 -6.06 1.96 6.92
N GLU A 228 -5.00 1.38 7.44
CA GLU A 228 -4.38 1.83 8.69
C GLU A 228 -2.85 1.86 8.57
N ASN A 229 -2.26 2.99 8.95
CA ASN A 229 -0.86 3.08 9.32
C ASN A 229 -0.74 2.79 10.81
N LYS A 230 -0.20 1.63 11.19
CA LYS A 230 -0.42 1.01 12.50
C LYS A 230 0.75 1.22 13.47
N ASN A 231 0.44 1.59 14.70
CA ASN A 231 1.39 1.66 15.82
C ASN A 231 1.88 0.24 16.24
N PRO A 232 3.13 0.06 16.76
CA PRO A 232 4.14 1.12 16.97
C PRO A 232 5.04 1.41 15.76
N ASN A 233 5.07 0.56 14.73
CA ASN A 233 6.12 0.57 13.71
C ASN A 233 5.69 1.13 12.34
N GLY A 234 4.39 1.36 12.11
CA GLY A 234 3.91 1.92 10.86
C GLY A 234 4.42 3.34 10.63
N LYS A 235 5.19 3.53 9.56
CA LYS A 235 5.75 4.81 9.19
C LYS A 235 5.53 5.10 7.70
N ILE A 236 5.18 6.35 7.40
CA ILE A 236 5.04 6.84 6.02
C ILE A 236 5.89 8.10 5.90
N ASP A 237 6.91 8.08 5.05
CA ASP A 237 7.78 9.20 4.77
C ASP A 237 7.47 9.80 3.39
N LEU A 238 7.02 11.06 3.37
CA LEU A 238 6.77 11.83 2.15
C LEU A 238 8.00 12.68 1.84
N LEU A 239 8.73 12.32 0.82
CA LEU A 239 10.02 12.92 0.50
C LEU A 239 10.02 13.67 -0.85
N ASN A 240 8.85 13.83 -1.50
CA ASN A 240 8.71 14.63 -2.71
C ASN A 240 7.34 15.32 -2.78
N GLU A 241 7.25 16.37 -3.59
CA GLU A 241 6.13 17.30 -3.67
C GLU A 241 4.78 16.63 -4.05
N LYS A 242 3.68 17.24 -3.59
CA LYS A 242 2.30 16.82 -3.88
C LYS A 242 1.95 15.41 -3.43
N SER A 243 2.78 14.79 -2.58
CA SER A 243 2.52 13.45 -2.07
C SER A 243 1.60 13.47 -0.85
N VAL A 244 0.89 12.36 -0.65
CA VAL A 244 -0.11 12.18 0.41
C VAL A 244 0.23 10.93 1.22
N GLY A 245 0.20 11.04 2.55
CA GLY A 245 0.43 9.90 3.44
C GLY A 245 -0.73 8.91 3.38
N ILE A 246 -1.93 9.34 3.77
CA ILE A 246 -3.17 8.55 3.68
C ILE A 246 -4.21 9.35 2.92
N PHE A 247 -4.74 8.79 1.84
CA PHE A 247 -5.81 9.37 1.06
C PHE A 247 -7.08 8.53 1.17
N ALA A 248 -8.17 9.13 1.64
CA ALA A 248 -9.48 8.53 1.69
C ALA A 248 -10.42 9.21 0.69
N LYS A 249 -10.95 8.44 -0.26
CA LYS A 249 -11.92 8.92 -1.23
C LYS A 249 -13.22 8.14 -1.14
N ASN A 250 -14.32 8.81 -0.82
CA ASN A 250 -15.65 8.19 -0.75
C ASN A 250 -15.74 6.95 0.17
N ASN A 251 -14.93 6.92 1.25
CA ASN A 251 -14.79 5.72 2.10
C ASN A 251 -15.89 5.57 3.17
N GLY A 252 -16.91 6.41 3.13
CA GLY A 252 -18.02 6.38 4.07
C GLY A 252 -17.74 7.11 5.39
N ASN A 253 -18.72 7.08 6.32
CA ASN A 253 -18.65 7.74 7.63
C ASN A 253 -18.01 6.86 8.71
N THR A 254 -17.66 5.62 8.43
CA THR A 254 -16.99 4.74 9.36
C THR A 254 -15.48 4.98 9.22
N TYR A 255 -14.81 5.32 10.31
CA TYR A 255 -13.37 5.62 10.39
C TYR A 255 -12.51 4.49 9.81
N THR A 256 -12.47 4.41 8.49
CA THR A 256 -11.81 3.32 7.76
C THR A 256 -10.40 3.67 7.30
N ALA A 257 -10.05 4.98 7.31
CA ALA A 257 -8.71 5.47 6.98
C ALA A 257 -8.05 6.08 8.21
N LYS A 258 -7.10 5.36 8.82
CA LYS A 258 -6.53 5.69 10.14
C LYS A 258 -5.02 5.84 10.10
N ASN A 259 -4.52 6.78 10.88
CA ASN A 259 -3.12 6.85 11.29
C ASN A 259 -3.00 6.58 12.78
N SER A 260 -2.44 5.46 13.17
CA SER A 260 -2.04 5.15 14.54
C SER A 260 -0.51 5.12 14.68
N GLY A 261 0.23 5.24 13.59
CA GLY A 261 1.69 5.30 13.52
C GLY A 261 2.20 6.72 13.27
N THR A 262 3.27 6.83 12.50
CA THR A 262 3.90 8.12 12.18
C THR A 262 3.82 8.43 10.70
N ILE A 263 3.45 9.67 10.36
CA ILE A 263 3.53 10.22 9.01
C ILE A 263 4.48 11.43 9.05
N ASN A 264 5.54 11.41 8.24
CA ASN A 264 6.50 12.50 8.13
C ASN A 264 6.37 13.19 6.77
N LEU A 265 6.12 14.49 6.79
CA LEU A 265 6.11 15.36 5.63
C LEU A 265 7.50 16.02 5.53
N GLY A 266 8.40 15.41 4.75
CA GLY A 266 9.82 15.76 4.69
C GLY A 266 10.64 15.18 5.85
N THR A 267 11.93 15.46 5.84
CA THR A 267 12.88 14.99 6.87
C THR A 267 12.89 15.94 8.08
N ALA A 268 13.19 15.39 9.26
CA ALA A 268 13.24 16.14 10.52
C ALA A 268 14.29 17.26 10.54
N ASP A 269 15.35 17.14 9.73
CA ASP A 269 16.39 18.16 9.57
C ASP A 269 16.01 19.30 8.61
N GLY A 270 14.82 19.21 7.99
CA GLY A 270 14.30 20.24 7.08
C GLY A 270 15.07 20.39 5.77
N LYS A 271 15.99 19.48 5.45
CA LYS A 271 16.82 19.56 4.23
C LYS A 271 16.04 19.29 2.94
N ILE A 272 14.93 18.58 3.03
CA ILE A 272 14.06 18.34 1.87
C ILE A 272 13.11 19.53 1.74
N ALA A 273 13.35 20.38 0.74
CA ALA A 273 12.61 21.61 0.49
C ALA A 273 11.31 21.40 -0.32
N HIS A 274 10.77 20.20 -0.38
CA HIS A 274 9.53 19.93 -1.10
C HIS A 274 8.34 20.58 -0.41
N THR A 275 7.36 21.01 -1.19
CA THR A 275 6.16 21.72 -0.72
C THR A 275 4.90 20.97 -1.11
N SER A 276 3.78 21.39 -0.52
CA SER A 276 2.45 20.84 -0.85
C SER A 276 2.28 19.36 -0.50
N LEU A 277 2.90 18.93 0.59
CA LEU A 277 2.69 17.60 1.15
C LEU A 277 1.46 17.57 2.04
N ILE A 278 0.75 16.45 2.05
CA ILE A 278 -0.45 16.26 2.88
C ILE A 278 -0.27 14.97 3.70
N GLY A 279 -0.40 15.07 5.02
CA GLY A 279 -0.33 13.90 5.89
C GLY A 279 -1.52 12.98 5.68
N MET A 280 -2.74 13.49 5.89
CA MET A 280 -3.98 12.76 5.63
C MET A 280 -4.93 13.61 4.80
N PHE A 281 -5.54 13.00 3.78
CA PHE A 281 -6.47 13.68 2.89
C PHE A 281 -7.80 12.93 2.81
N ALA A 282 -8.91 13.65 3.02
CA ALA A 282 -10.26 13.14 2.84
C ALA A 282 -10.95 13.88 1.70
N GLN A 283 -11.52 13.16 0.74
CA GLN A 283 -12.27 13.71 -0.37
C GLN A 283 -13.60 12.99 -0.55
N ALA A 284 -14.70 13.73 -0.61
CA ALA A 284 -16.03 13.22 -0.94
C ALA A 284 -16.55 13.85 -2.22
N GLU A 285 -17.14 13.02 -3.07
CA GLU A 285 -17.93 13.41 -4.23
C GLU A 285 -19.41 13.57 -3.85
N THR A 286 -20.21 14.17 -4.70
CA THR A 286 -21.65 14.42 -4.45
C THR A 286 -22.39 13.14 -4.04
N GLY A 287 -23.06 13.18 -2.90
CA GLY A 287 -23.82 12.05 -2.34
C GLY A 287 -22.94 10.94 -1.72
N LYS A 288 -21.65 11.20 -1.54
CA LYS A 288 -20.71 10.32 -0.85
C LYS A 288 -20.14 10.99 0.39
N THR A 289 -19.52 10.21 1.24
CA THR A 289 -18.87 10.69 2.45
C THR A 289 -17.44 10.19 2.54
N ALA A 290 -16.56 10.95 3.20
CA ALA A 290 -15.18 10.56 3.42
C ALA A 290 -14.72 10.96 4.83
N THR A 291 -14.01 10.06 5.52
CA THR A 291 -13.49 10.30 6.86
C THR A 291 -12.05 9.82 6.98
N VAL A 292 -11.22 10.64 7.59
CA VAL A 292 -9.86 10.27 8.03
C VAL A 292 -9.68 10.52 9.52
N GLN A 293 -8.95 9.63 10.19
CA GLN A 293 -8.72 9.74 11.63
C GLN A 293 -7.23 9.57 11.97
N ASN A 294 -6.63 10.60 12.54
CA ASN A 294 -5.38 10.48 13.27
C ASN A 294 -5.71 10.04 14.70
N THR A 295 -5.47 8.78 15.05
CA THR A 295 -5.87 8.21 16.35
C THR A 295 -5.04 8.79 17.51
N ALA A 296 -5.35 8.45 18.75
CA ALA A 296 -4.62 8.96 19.93
C ALA A 296 -3.10 8.71 19.89
N ASP A 297 -2.68 7.58 19.31
CA ASP A 297 -1.27 7.23 19.15
C ASP A 297 -0.64 7.82 17.87
N GLY A 298 -1.46 8.33 16.95
CA GLY A 298 -1.03 8.82 15.65
C GLY A 298 -0.24 10.13 15.73
N ILE A 299 0.87 10.18 15.01
CA ILE A 299 1.73 11.36 14.92
C ILE A 299 1.86 11.79 13.46
N ILE A 300 1.65 13.08 13.20
CA ILE A 300 1.92 13.70 11.90
C ILE A 300 2.95 14.81 12.10
N ASN A 301 4.11 14.68 11.46
CA ASN A 301 5.18 15.67 11.51
C ASN A 301 5.23 16.48 10.21
N VAL A 302 4.88 17.76 10.27
CA VAL A 302 4.93 18.68 9.12
C VAL A 302 6.29 19.39 9.16
N ASN A 303 7.31 18.81 8.49
CA ASN A 303 8.68 19.30 8.48
C ASN A 303 9.01 20.16 7.25
N THR A 304 8.07 20.35 6.33
CA THR A 304 8.25 21.12 5.09
C THR A 304 7.31 22.31 5.01
N LYS A 305 7.71 23.32 4.22
CA LYS A 305 6.90 24.53 4.00
C LYS A 305 5.66 24.24 3.17
N LYS A 306 4.61 25.06 3.34
CA LYS A 306 3.37 25.01 2.55
C LYS A 306 2.75 23.62 2.51
N SER A 307 2.77 22.92 3.62
CA SER A 307 2.27 21.55 3.76
C SER A 307 1.17 21.46 4.81
N VAL A 308 0.38 20.42 4.78
CA VAL A 308 -0.81 20.28 5.61
C VAL A 308 -0.81 18.94 6.34
N GLY A 309 -1.03 18.95 7.65
CA GLY A 309 -1.16 17.71 8.42
C GLY A 309 -2.40 16.92 8.01
N MET A 310 -3.58 17.54 8.06
CA MET A 310 -4.84 16.93 7.60
C MET A 310 -5.59 17.89 6.69
N TYR A 311 -6.05 17.40 5.54
CA TYR A 311 -6.78 18.19 4.55
C TYR A 311 -8.12 17.54 4.19
N GLY A 312 -9.17 18.34 4.17
CA GLY A 312 -10.49 17.94 3.69
C GLY A 312 -10.86 18.68 2.42
N GLN A 313 -11.36 17.94 1.44
CA GLN A 313 -11.92 18.52 0.21
C GLN A 313 -13.32 17.99 -0.03
N ASN A 314 -14.29 18.89 0.07
CA ASN A 314 -15.67 18.58 -0.20
C ASN A 314 -16.07 19.17 -1.56
N THR A 315 -16.41 18.32 -2.53
CA THR A 315 -17.00 18.72 -3.80
C THR A 315 -18.53 18.63 -3.79
N ALA A 316 -19.10 18.12 -2.68
CA ALA A 316 -20.53 17.99 -2.45
C ALA A 316 -21.13 19.27 -1.82
N ALA A 317 -22.46 19.35 -1.79
CA ALA A 317 -23.17 20.52 -1.24
C ALA A 317 -23.17 20.57 0.30
N ASN A 318 -22.98 19.43 1.01
CA ASN A 318 -23.09 19.34 2.46
C ASN A 318 -21.71 19.33 3.12
N VAL A 319 -21.48 20.24 4.05
CA VAL A 319 -20.23 20.36 4.82
C VAL A 319 -19.89 19.06 5.59
N THR A 320 -20.90 18.29 5.98
CA THR A 320 -20.76 17.05 6.77
C THR A 320 -20.30 15.84 5.97
N ASP A 321 -20.19 15.94 4.65
CA ASP A 321 -19.79 14.81 3.79
C ASP A 321 -18.30 14.47 3.94
N VAL A 322 -17.48 15.39 4.43
CA VAL A 322 -16.08 15.13 4.77
C VAL A 322 -15.83 15.42 6.24
N ASP A 323 -15.28 14.46 6.98
CA ASP A 323 -14.94 14.60 8.39
C ASP A 323 -13.45 14.34 8.66
N LEU A 324 -12.81 15.32 9.30
CA LEU A 324 -11.42 15.24 9.75
C LEU A 324 -11.38 15.05 11.26
N GLN A 325 -10.73 13.98 11.72
CA GLN A 325 -10.61 13.66 13.13
C GLN A 325 -9.16 13.57 13.57
N ASN A 326 -8.67 14.54 14.28
CA ASN A 326 -7.40 14.46 14.98
C ASN A 326 -7.64 14.15 16.46
N LEU A 327 -7.29 12.95 16.90
CA LEU A 327 -7.23 12.56 18.31
C LEU A 327 -5.78 12.51 18.82
N GLY A 328 -4.81 12.45 17.89
CA GLY A 328 -3.38 12.33 18.14
C GLY A 328 -2.66 13.67 18.13
N THR A 329 -1.43 13.64 17.67
CA THR A 329 -0.53 14.80 17.64
C THR A 329 -0.17 15.20 16.20
N ILE A 330 -0.31 16.50 15.91
CA ILE A 330 0.24 17.12 14.69
C ILE A 330 1.32 18.11 15.12
N ASN A 331 2.56 17.89 14.67
CA ASN A 331 3.68 18.80 14.93
C ASN A 331 3.95 19.63 13.67
N ILE A 332 3.80 20.96 13.76
CA ILE A 332 4.12 21.90 12.68
C ILE A 332 5.52 22.45 12.97
N ASN A 333 6.49 21.99 12.19
CA ASN A 333 7.90 22.30 12.39
C ASN A 333 8.46 23.29 11.36
N ASN A 334 7.63 23.76 10.40
CA ASN A 334 8.08 24.66 9.34
C ASN A 334 7.00 25.68 8.95
N GLN A 335 7.41 26.75 8.26
CA GLN A 335 6.61 27.95 7.95
C GLN A 335 5.55 27.70 6.87
N GLY A 336 4.48 28.55 6.89
CA GLY A 336 3.43 28.59 5.88
C GLY A 336 2.65 27.28 5.78
N SER A 337 2.59 26.51 6.85
CA SER A 337 1.98 25.19 6.91
C SER A 337 0.76 25.20 7.83
N ALA A 338 -0.15 24.25 7.62
CA ALA A 338 -1.33 24.10 8.46
C ALA A 338 -1.36 22.73 9.17
N GLY A 339 -1.84 22.70 10.42
CA GLY A 339 -2.14 21.44 11.09
C GLY A 339 -3.35 20.77 10.46
N ILE A 340 -4.48 21.49 10.42
CA ILE A 340 -5.70 21.05 9.74
C ILE A 340 -6.15 22.16 8.79
N TYR A 341 -6.45 21.81 7.54
CA TYR A 341 -7.02 22.68 6.53
C TYR A 341 -8.34 22.10 6.02
N ALA A 342 -9.43 22.79 6.31
CA ALA A 342 -10.80 22.27 6.19
C ALA A 342 -11.74 23.24 5.47
N PRO A 343 -11.54 23.54 4.17
CA PRO A 343 -12.48 24.35 3.41
C PRO A 343 -13.78 23.57 3.19
N LYS A 344 -14.92 24.11 3.66
CA LYS A 344 -16.25 23.47 3.55
C LYS A 344 -16.27 22.01 4.02
N THR A 345 -15.56 21.71 5.11
CA THR A 345 -15.49 20.35 5.66
C THR A 345 -15.66 20.36 7.16
N ASN A 346 -16.11 19.25 7.73
CA ASN A 346 -16.29 19.09 9.16
C ASN A 346 -14.96 18.73 9.85
N ILE A 347 -14.72 19.29 11.00
CA ILE A 347 -13.66 18.90 11.94
C ILE A 347 -14.34 18.46 13.23
N SER A 348 -14.54 17.16 13.39
CA SER A 348 -15.24 16.67 14.59
C SER A 348 -14.33 16.49 15.81
N LYS A 349 -13.01 16.39 15.59
CA LYS A 349 -11.98 16.30 16.65
C LYS A 349 -10.73 17.07 16.26
N VAL A 350 -10.14 17.81 17.20
CA VAL A 350 -8.94 18.64 16.95
C VAL A 350 -7.67 18.03 17.56
N GLY A 351 -7.75 17.34 18.71
CA GLY A 351 -6.61 16.72 19.39
C GLY A 351 -5.49 17.72 19.74
N THR A 352 -4.23 17.27 19.64
CA THR A 352 -3.06 18.10 19.93
C THR A 352 -2.41 18.61 18.66
N ILE A 353 -2.25 19.94 18.54
CA ILE A 353 -1.47 20.57 17.48
C ILE A 353 -0.36 21.38 18.14
N LYS A 354 0.90 21.02 17.85
CA LYS A 354 2.09 21.71 18.37
C LYS A 354 2.74 22.52 17.25
N MET A 355 2.87 23.81 17.46
CA MET A 355 3.58 24.71 16.55
C MET A 355 4.97 25.00 17.12
N LYS A 356 6.02 24.72 16.34
CA LYS A 356 7.36 25.10 16.75
C LYS A 356 7.49 26.60 16.68
N ASN A 357 7.90 27.19 17.81
CA ASN A 357 8.12 28.62 17.91
C ASN A 357 9.39 28.97 17.13
N THR A 358 9.26 29.29 15.85
CA THR A 358 10.33 29.79 15.00
C THR A 358 10.13 31.29 14.84
N THR A 359 11.19 32.08 14.90
CA THR A 359 11.19 33.54 14.67
C THR A 359 10.65 33.92 13.28
N ASP A 360 10.39 32.94 12.42
CA ASP A 360 9.89 33.05 11.06
C ASP A 360 8.52 32.34 10.88
N SER A 361 7.62 32.43 11.83
CA SER A 361 6.32 31.76 11.82
C SER A 361 5.26 32.40 10.90
N ASP A 362 5.69 33.19 9.93
CA ASP A 362 4.79 33.88 9.02
C ASP A 362 3.92 32.89 8.23
N GLY A 363 2.61 32.90 8.49
CA GLY A 363 1.59 32.21 7.73
C GLY A 363 1.30 30.75 8.11
N SER A 364 1.78 30.24 9.25
CA SER A 364 1.38 28.91 9.74
C SER A 364 0.09 28.99 10.56
N SER A 365 -0.79 28.00 10.43
CA SER A 365 -2.07 27.90 11.14
C SER A 365 -2.21 26.54 11.83
N ALA A 366 -2.68 26.53 13.08
CA ALA A 366 -3.06 25.27 13.72
C ALA A 366 -4.28 24.66 13.03
N VAL A 367 -5.31 25.46 12.84
CA VAL A 367 -6.53 25.08 12.11
C VAL A 367 -6.92 26.22 11.18
N TYR A 368 -7.21 25.90 9.94
CA TYR A 368 -7.75 26.82 8.95
C TYR A 368 -9.07 26.29 8.42
N VAL A 369 -10.11 27.10 8.52
CA VAL A 369 -11.45 26.82 7.99
C VAL A 369 -11.84 27.97 7.09
N SER A 370 -12.36 27.69 5.92
CA SER A 370 -12.97 28.67 5.03
C SER A 370 -14.38 28.23 4.63
N GLU A 371 -15.28 29.18 4.51
CA GLU A 371 -16.65 28.98 4.01
C GLU A 371 -16.67 28.74 2.48
#